data_195e61b20c3fabc852e49d1be37a4bcd
#
_entry.id   195e61b20c3fabc852e49d1be37a4bcd
#
_cell.length_a   1.000
_cell.length_b   1.000
_cell.length_c   1.000
_cell.angle_alpha   90.00
_cell.angle_beta   90.00
_cell.angle_gamma   90.00
#
_symmetry.space_group_name_H-M   'P 1'
#
loop_
_entity.id
_entity.type
_entity.pdbx_description
1 polymer ?
#
loop_
_entity_poly.entity_id
_entity_poly.type
_entity_poly.pdbx_seq_one_letter_code
_entity_poly.pdbx_strand_id
1 'polypeptide(L)'
;MENKTWGLVLSGGGGKGAYQIGVLKAMDELGMLDRVDAIAGSSIGALNAVLLAQQDKKKMEEVWNQITPDQVFNAEISSVDILSGIADIFQDVKEFLESTTLDEFIKSARTDGFCSRAGLIKIMDEYIDFEKVRSYSKEIYVTIAKVINGVPIAEYHTLRDKSDEQIRKLLLASSALPVIYDAVEMDGIMYRDGGIADNVPVKPLRDRGLKNFYVLRHSEGKVSFTESAEHGEQELLIRPSREIGDFLSGTVDFSHKNILYRIALGYYDGLAIFAEQKRREQGQPADDIQLEIRLAESHQMALAQNRRSELSQMVEEHLADFSKYEHYYD
;
A
#
# COMPACT_ATOMS: atom_id res chain seq x y z
N MET A 1 -30.56 -0.41 -13.01
CA MET A 1 -29.86 -0.65 -11.73
C MET A 1 -29.24 0.68 -11.33
N GLU A 2 -29.55 1.20 -10.15
CA GLU A 2 -28.86 2.39 -9.63
C GLU A 2 -27.36 2.13 -9.62
N ASN A 3 -26.60 3.06 -10.15
CA ASN A 3 -25.15 3.00 -10.13
C ASN A 3 -24.70 3.18 -8.67
N LYS A 4 -24.49 2.08 -7.96
CA LYS A 4 -24.03 2.11 -6.56
C LYS A 4 -22.70 2.83 -6.47
N THR A 5 -22.64 3.82 -5.60
CA THR A 5 -21.41 4.56 -5.31
C THR A 5 -20.63 3.87 -4.21
N TRP A 6 -19.32 3.72 -4.38
CA TRP A 6 -18.44 2.97 -3.49
C TRP A 6 -17.37 3.88 -2.86
N GLY A 7 -17.00 3.56 -1.64
CA GLY A 7 -15.78 4.03 -1.02
C GLY A 7 -14.65 3.04 -1.23
N LEU A 8 -13.44 3.52 -1.44
CA LEU A 8 -12.24 2.71 -1.54
C LEU A 8 -11.39 2.88 -0.29
N VAL A 9 -11.10 1.80 0.41
CA VAL A 9 -10.27 1.77 1.62
C VAL A 9 -8.97 1.04 1.33
N LEU A 10 -7.84 1.73 1.54
CA LEU A 10 -6.50 1.21 1.33
C LEU A 10 -5.77 1.11 2.67
N SER A 11 -5.58 -0.11 3.16
CA SER A 11 -4.90 -0.33 4.45
C SER A 11 -3.40 -0.01 4.39
N GLY A 12 -2.82 0.28 5.54
CA GLY A 12 -1.38 0.36 5.71
C GLY A 12 -0.70 -1.00 5.61
N GLY A 13 0.62 -1.02 5.37
CA GLY A 13 1.38 -2.27 5.26
C GLY A 13 2.74 -2.19 4.56
N GLY A 14 3.31 -1.00 4.38
CA GLY A 14 4.65 -0.82 3.78
C GLY A 14 4.78 -1.49 2.41
N GLY A 15 5.82 -2.30 2.21
CA GLY A 15 6.09 -3.00 0.95
C GLY A 15 4.95 -3.90 0.45
N LYS A 16 4.04 -4.33 1.34
CA LYS A 16 2.82 -5.05 0.97
C LYS A 16 1.85 -4.19 0.14
N GLY A 17 2.00 -2.87 0.16
CA GLY A 17 1.23 -1.93 -0.67
C GLY A 17 1.35 -2.18 -2.17
N ALA A 18 2.41 -2.85 -2.63
CA ALA A 18 2.56 -3.29 -4.01
C ALA A 18 1.38 -4.17 -4.49
N TYR A 19 0.80 -4.98 -3.60
CA TYR A 19 -0.40 -5.75 -3.89
C TYR A 19 -1.60 -4.86 -4.26
N GLN A 20 -1.77 -3.73 -3.55
CA GLN A 20 -2.85 -2.78 -3.87
C GLN A 20 -2.73 -2.23 -5.29
N ILE A 21 -1.51 -1.97 -5.77
CA ILE A 21 -1.28 -1.49 -7.14
C ILE A 21 -1.83 -2.48 -8.16
N GLY A 22 -1.59 -3.76 -7.98
CA GLY A 22 -2.14 -4.81 -8.83
C GLY A 22 -3.67 -4.83 -8.81
N VAL A 23 -4.29 -4.76 -7.64
CA VAL A 23 -5.75 -4.71 -7.49
C VAL A 23 -6.31 -3.45 -8.15
N LEU A 24 -5.70 -2.28 -7.93
CA LEU A 24 -6.13 -1.01 -8.53
C LEU A 24 -6.05 -1.05 -10.06
N LYS A 25 -5.04 -1.71 -10.62
CA LYS A 25 -4.93 -1.96 -12.05
C LYS A 25 -6.10 -2.79 -12.58
N ALA A 26 -6.44 -3.88 -11.91
CA ALA A 26 -7.60 -4.70 -12.28
C ALA A 26 -8.92 -3.92 -12.12
N MET A 27 -9.07 -3.11 -11.07
CA MET A 27 -10.24 -2.24 -10.87
C MET A 27 -10.42 -1.27 -12.02
N ASP A 28 -9.33 -0.66 -12.47
CA ASP A 28 -9.36 0.30 -13.56
C ASP A 28 -9.73 -0.37 -14.89
N GLU A 29 -9.08 -1.47 -15.25
CA GLU A 29 -9.36 -2.21 -16.48
C GLU A 29 -10.81 -2.74 -16.55
N LEU A 30 -11.40 -3.05 -15.40
CA LEU A 30 -12.77 -3.53 -15.29
C LEU A 30 -13.81 -2.42 -15.08
N GLY A 31 -13.40 -1.13 -15.04
CA GLY A 31 -14.26 0.03 -14.81
C GLY A 31 -14.81 0.12 -13.38
N MET A 32 -14.17 -0.55 -12.41
CA MET A 32 -14.60 -0.51 -11.01
C MET A 32 -14.20 0.81 -10.33
N LEU A 33 -13.11 1.45 -10.78
CA LEU A 33 -12.68 2.75 -10.25
C LEU A 33 -13.68 3.87 -10.58
N ASP A 34 -14.44 3.76 -11.66
CA ASP A 34 -15.46 4.76 -12.01
C ASP A 34 -16.60 4.82 -10.98
N ARG A 35 -16.80 3.75 -10.24
CA ARG A 35 -17.82 3.63 -9.18
C ARG A 35 -17.38 4.20 -7.85
N VAL A 36 -16.08 4.49 -7.67
CA VAL A 36 -15.51 5.03 -6.44
C VAL A 36 -15.81 6.52 -6.35
N ASP A 37 -16.33 6.99 -5.22
CA ASP A 37 -16.62 8.41 -4.93
C ASP A 37 -15.56 9.04 -4.03
N ALA A 38 -15.05 8.29 -3.06
CA ALA A 38 -14.02 8.75 -2.15
C ALA A 38 -13.07 7.62 -1.77
N ILE A 39 -11.85 7.99 -1.36
CA ILE A 39 -10.78 7.08 -1.02
C ILE A 39 -10.29 7.40 0.40
N ALA A 40 -10.06 6.39 1.21
CA ALA A 40 -9.40 6.55 2.50
C ALA A 40 -8.19 5.61 2.59
N GLY A 41 -7.06 6.16 3.02
CA GLY A 41 -5.82 5.40 3.13
C GLY A 41 -5.07 5.66 4.43
N SER A 42 -4.36 4.63 4.89
CA SER A 42 -3.46 4.71 6.03
C SER A 42 -2.06 4.29 5.59
N SER A 43 -1.02 5.01 6.04
CA SER A 43 0.39 4.66 5.71
C SER A 43 0.61 4.53 4.20
N ILE A 44 1.13 3.40 3.74
CA ILE A 44 1.32 3.12 2.30
C ILE A 44 0.01 3.21 1.51
N GLY A 45 -1.13 2.93 2.14
CA GLY A 45 -2.44 3.08 1.50
C GLY A 45 -2.77 4.54 1.19
N ALA A 46 -2.34 5.50 2.01
CA ALA A 46 -2.47 6.92 1.72
C ALA A 46 -1.58 7.36 0.55
N LEU A 47 -0.35 6.83 0.49
CA LEU A 47 0.56 7.07 -0.64
C LEU A 47 0.01 6.49 -1.95
N ASN A 48 -0.52 5.27 -1.93
CA ASN A 48 -1.16 4.66 -3.09
C ASN A 48 -2.43 5.43 -3.53
N ALA A 49 -3.22 5.96 -2.58
CA ALA A 49 -4.36 6.82 -2.92
C ALA A 49 -3.93 8.08 -3.68
N VAL A 50 -2.83 8.70 -3.26
CA VAL A 50 -2.25 9.89 -3.92
C VAL A 50 -1.67 9.54 -5.30
N LEU A 51 -1.02 8.38 -5.44
CA LEU A 51 -0.56 7.92 -6.75
C LEU A 51 -1.74 7.67 -7.70
N LEU A 52 -2.81 7.04 -7.22
CA LEU A 52 -4.03 6.80 -7.98
C LEU A 52 -4.70 8.12 -8.43
N ALA A 53 -4.71 9.13 -7.56
CA ALA A 53 -5.30 10.44 -7.85
C ALA A 53 -4.65 11.16 -9.03
N GLN A 54 -3.43 10.87 -9.36
CA GLN A 54 -2.74 11.45 -10.52
C GLN A 54 -3.24 10.91 -11.85
N GLN A 55 -4.05 9.85 -11.86
CA GLN A 55 -4.63 9.22 -13.06
C GLN A 55 -3.58 8.81 -14.10
N ASP A 56 -2.35 8.54 -13.65
CA ASP A 56 -1.24 8.07 -14.47
C ASP A 56 -0.84 6.65 -14.06
N LYS A 57 -1.39 5.68 -14.78
CA LYS A 57 -1.18 4.25 -14.51
C LYS A 57 0.28 3.83 -14.65
N LYS A 58 0.97 4.38 -15.66
CA LYS A 58 2.38 4.06 -15.90
C LYS A 58 3.23 4.56 -14.75
N LYS A 59 3.01 5.80 -14.34
CA LYS A 59 3.73 6.41 -13.22
C LYS A 59 3.48 5.66 -11.92
N MET A 60 2.26 5.23 -11.66
CA MET A 60 1.92 4.45 -10.48
C MET A 60 2.68 3.12 -10.41
N GLU A 61 2.79 2.38 -11.53
CA GLU A 61 3.60 1.16 -11.60
C GLU A 61 5.11 1.46 -11.56
N GLU A 62 5.55 2.53 -12.23
CA GLU A 62 6.95 2.94 -12.31
C GLU A 62 7.54 3.22 -10.93
N VAL A 63 6.84 3.97 -10.07
CA VAL A 63 7.26 4.23 -8.69
C VAL A 63 7.58 2.93 -7.97
N TRP A 64 6.67 1.96 -8.02
CA TRP A 64 6.85 0.69 -7.35
C TRP A 64 7.93 -0.20 -7.98
N ASN A 65 8.15 -0.08 -9.27
CA ASN A 65 9.21 -0.81 -9.96
C ASN A 65 10.61 -0.23 -9.70
N GLN A 66 10.69 1.06 -9.37
CA GLN A 66 11.96 1.74 -9.15
C GLN A 66 12.34 1.90 -7.68
N ILE A 67 11.36 1.83 -6.77
CA ILE A 67 11.60 1.97 -5.35
C ILE A 67 12.50 0.84 -4.82
N THR A 68 13.51 1.23 -4.06
CA THR A 68 14.43 0.30 -3.41
C THR A 68 14.41 0.46 -1.89
N PRO A 69 14.82 -0.57 -1.11
CA PRO A 69 14.93 -0.45 0.34
C PRO A 69 15.78 0.76 0.77
N ASP A 70 16.89 1.00 0.08
CA ASP A 70 17.81 2.11 0.37
C ASP A 70 17.13 3.47 0.20
N GLN A 71 16.31 3.62 -0.84
CA GLN A 71 15.55 4.86 -1.06
C GLN A 71 14.49 5.07 0.01
N VAL A 72 13.84 4.01 0.47
CA VAL A 72 12.80 4.12 1.51
C VAL A 72 13.42 4.43 2.86
N PHE A 73 14.45 3.67 3.25
CA PHE A 73 15.01 3.75 4.61
C PHE A 73 16.20 4.70 4.72
N ASN A 74 16.71 5.21 3.57
CA ASN A 74 17.85 6.12 3.47
C ASN A 74 18.98 5.79 4.46
N ALA A 75 19.45 4.55 4.40
CA ALA A 75 20.55 4.11 5.20
C ALA A 75 21.84 4.70 4.62
N GLU A 76 22.49 5.62 5.31
CA GLU A 76 23.85 6.13 4.98
C GLU A 76 24.95 5.09 5.24
N ILE A 77 24.66 3.82 4.97
CA ILE A 77 25.50 2.69 5.31
C ILE A 77 25.93 2.01 3.99
N SER A 78 27.17 1.60 3.89
CA SER A 78 27.71 0.95 2.68
C SER A 78 26.89 -0.31 2.31
N SER A 79 26.88 -0.67 1.03
CA SER A 79 26.02 -1.75 0.48
C SER A 79 26.20 -3.12 1.17
N VAL A 80 27.30 -3.37 1.86
CA VAL A 80 27.55 -4.60 2.65
C VAL A 80 27.02 -4.43 4.08
N ASP A 81 27.07 -3.20 4.62
CA ASP A 81 26.57 -2.88 5.97
C ASP A 81 25.05 -2.63 6.00
N ILE A 82 24.44 -2.32 4.84
CA ILE A 82 22.99 -2.08 4.75
C ILE A 82 22.21 -3.36 5.10
N LEU A 83 22.58 -4.50 4.53
CA LEU A 83 21.89 -5.75 4.81
C LEU A 83 22.13 -6.22 6.25
N SER A 84 23.32 -6.03 6.81
CA SER A 84 23.59 -6.35 8.21
C SER A 84 23.03 -5.30 9.17
N GLY A 85 23.20 -4.02 8.91
CA GLY A 85 22.65 -2.94 9.74
C GLY A 85 21.12 -2.87 9.73
N ILE A 86 20.49 -3.07 8.59
CA ILE A 86 19.04 -3.26 8.48
C ILE A 86 18.63 -4.55 9.21
N ALA A 87 19.37 -5.65 9.04
CA ALA A 87 19.11 -6.90 9.75
C ALA A 87 19.25 -6.73 11.28
N ASP A 88 20.26 -5.99 11.75
CA ASP A 88 20.45 -5.71 13.16
C ASP A 88 19.34 -4.80 13.71
N ILE A 89 19.00 -3.72 13.01
CA ILE A 89 17.85 -2.86 13.36
C ILE A 89 16.55 -3.68 13.36
N PHE A 90 16.37 -4.56 12.37
CA PHE A 90 15.19 -5.41 12.30
C PHE A 90 15.21 -6.55 13.32
N GLN A 91 16.38 -7.04 13.70
CA GLN A 91 16.50 -7.98 14.80
C GLN A 91 16.09 -7.31 16.11
N ASP A 92 16.57 -6.10 16.38
CA ASP A 92 16.19 -5.31 17.56
C ASP A 92 14.69 -4.98 17.54
N VAL A 93 14.14 -4.59 16.39
CA VAL A 93 12.69 -4.35 16.21
C VAL A 93 11.91 -5.64 16.39
N LYS A 94 12.39 -6.75 15.86
CA LYS A 94 11.74 -8.06 15.99
C LYS A 94 11.73 -8.53 17.45
N GLU A 95 12.88 -8.49 18.12
CA GLU A 95 12.99 -8.85 19.54
C GLU A 95 12.10 -7.94 20.42
N PHE A 96 12.07 -6.64 20.08
CA PHE A 96 11.18 -5.69 20.74
C PHE A 96 9.70 -6.02 20.49
N LEU A 97 9.30 -6.36 19.26
CA LEU A 97 7.93 -6.73 18.92
C LEU A 97 7.52 -8.08 19.52
N GLU A 98 8.43 -9.05 19.61
CA GLU A 98 8.18 -10.35 20.23
C GLU A 98 8.13 -10.27 21.78
N SER A 99 8.83 -9.31 22.38
CA SER A 99 8.90 -9.12 23.83
C SER A 99 7.90 -8.11 24.39
N THR A 100 7.22 -7.35 23.52
CA THR A 100 6.51 -6.14 23.91
C THR A 100 5.06 -6.20 23.36
N THR A 101 4.08 -5.85 24.19
CA THR A 101 2.71 -5.66 23.72
C THR A 101 2.62 -4.42 22.82
N LEU A 102 1.61 -4.37 21.94
CA LEU A 102 1.37 -3.19 21.09
C LEU A 102 1.29 -1.90 21.91
N ASP A 103 0.71 -1.97 23.12
CA ASP A 103 0.61 -0.84 24.06
C ASP A 103 1.99 -0.38 24.59
N GLU A 104 2.87 -1.32 24.89
CA GLU A 104 4.25 -1.03 25.32
C GLU A 104 5.08 -0.51 24.15
N PHE A 105 4.89 -1.09 22.94
CA PHE A 105 5.49 -0.59 21.71
C PHE A 105 5.12 0.88 21.45
N ILE A 106 3.84 1.23 21.54
CA ILE A 106 3.38 2.60 21.35
C ILE A 106 3.91 3.53 22.44
N LYS A 107 3.97 3.07 23.71
CA LYS A 107 4.46 3.86 24.85
C LYS A 107 5.98 4.05 24.85
N SER A 108 6.72 3.05 24.39
CA SER A 108 8.19 3.07 24.30
C SER A 108 8.70 3.65 22.99
N ALA A 109 7.82 3.90 22.01
CA ALA A 109 8.20 4.48 20.74
C ALA A 109 8.98 5.78 20.99
N ARG A 110 10.31 5.71 20.83
CA ARG A 110 11.20 6.86 20.90
C ARG A 110 10.67 7.93 19.96
N THR A 111 10.87 9.19 20.30
CA THR A 111 10.63 10.30 19.38
C THR A 111 11.49 10.17 18.13
N ASP A 112 12.63 9.51 18.25
CA ASP A 112 13.66 9.38 17.22
C ASP A 112 13.55 8.00 16.55
N GLY A 113 13.34 7.97 15.23
CA GLY A 113 13.39 6.78 14.39
C GLY A 113 14.83 6.41 14.00
N PHE A 114 15.03 5.16 13.60
CA PHE A 114 16.34 4.68 13.14
C PHE A 114 16.66 5.10 11.70
N CYS A 115 15.64 5.44 10.89
CA CYS A 115 15.79 5.73 9.47
C CYS A 115 15.49 7.20 9.15
N SER A 116 16.29 7.78 8.27
CA SER A 116 16.00 9.10 7.70
C SER A 116 14.88 9.04 6.68
N ARG A 117 14.06 10.08 6.60
CA ARG A 117 12.99 10.22 5.61
C ARG A 117 13.43 10.86 4.30
N ALA A 118 14.70 11.23 4.18
CA ALA A 118 15.18 11.97 3.01
C ALA A 118 14.89 11.22 1.70
N GLY A 119 15.01 9.90 1.69
CA GLY A 119 14.67 9.09 0.53
C GLY A 119 13.18 9.09 0.21
N LEU A 120 12.31 8.94 1.21
CA LEU A 120 10.86 9.01 1.03
C LEU A 120 10.41 10.39 0.54
N ILE A 121 10.99 11.47 1.07
CA ILE A 121 10.75 12.85 0.61
C ILE A 121 11.15 12.99 -0.86
N LYS A 122 12.33 12.48 -1.24
CA LYS A 122 12.79 12.49 -2.62
C LYS A 122 11.83 11.76 -3.56
N ILE A 123 11.35 10.58 -3.18
CA ILE A 123 10.34 9.82 -3.93
C ILE A 123 9.05 10.65 -4.08
N MET A 124 8.58 11.28 -3.00
CA MET A 124 7.39 12.13 -3.08
C MET A 124 7.59 13.32 -4.03
N ASP A 125 8.74 13.99 -3.97
CA ASP A 125 9.05 15.15 -4.82
C ASP A 125 9.19 14.77 -6.30
N GLU A 126 9.67 13.57 -6.59
CA GLU A 126 9.86 13.08 -7.95
C GLU A 126 8.55 12.56 -8.57
N TYR A 127 7.71 11.88 -7.76
CA TYR A 127 6.58 11.15 -8.30
C TYR A 127 5.20 11.75 -7.97
N ILE A 128 5.08 12.70 -7.04
CA ILE A 128 3.78 13.30 -6.69
C ILE A 128 3.62 14.67 -7.36
N ASP A 129 2.63 14.77 -8.21
CA ASP A 129 2.10 16.03 -8.74
C ASP A 129 0.98 16.51 -7.80
N PHE A 130 1.31 17.39 -6.88
CA PHE A 130 0.36 17.87 -5.87
C PHE A 130 -0.83 18.63 -6.47
N GLU A 131 -0.68 19.26 -7.63
CA GLU A 131 -1.78 19.92 -8.32
C GLU A 131 -2.81 18.89 -8.82
N LYS A 132 -2.35 17.81 -9.43
CA LYS A 132 -3.23 16.70 -9.82
C LYS A 132 -3.94 16.09 -8.63
N VAL A 133 -3.24 15.93 -7.50
CA VAL A 133 -3.85 15.41 -6.26
C VAL A 133 -4.99 16.32 -5.77
N ARG A 134 -4.77 17.64 -5.73
CA ARG A 134 -5.81 18.59 -5.30
C ARG A 134 -6.98 18.67 -6.27
N SER A 135 -6.70 18.62 -7.57
CA SER A 135 -7.72 18.71 -8.62
C SER A 135 -8.46 17.40 -8.87
N TYR A 136 -8.04 16.31 -8.22
CA TYR A 136 -8.73 15.03 -8.36
C TYR A 136 -10.20 15.13 -7.95
N SER A 137 -11.09 14.60 -8.79
CA SER A 137 -12.53 14.76 -8.62
C SER A 137 -13.08 14.09 -7.35
N LYS A 138 -12.38 13.05 -6.87
CA LYS A 138 -12.79 12.27 -5.70
C LYS A 138 -12.06 12.76 -4.45
N GLU A 139 -12.72 12.67 -3.30
CA GLU A 139 -12.12 13.04 -2.02
C GLU A 139 -11.13 11.98 -1.55
N ILE A 140 -9.97 12.40 -1.03
CA ILE A 140 -8.98 11.52 -0.43
C ILE A 140 -8.85 11.86 1.05
N TYR A 141 -9.01 10.84 1.90
CA TYR A 141 -8.76 10.91 3.33
C TYR A 141 -7.46 10.22 3.68
N VAL A 142 -6.54 10.95 4.28
CA VAL A 142 -5.30 10.45 4.84
C VAL A 142 -5.47 10.26 6.34
N THR A 143 -5.16 9.06 6.83
CA THR A 143 -5.22 8.74 8.26
C THR A 143 -3.87 9.00 8.89
N ILE A 144 -3.86 9.75 9.98
CA ILE A 144 -2.70 9.98 10.85
C ILE A 144 -3.09 9.67 12.30
N ALA A 145 -2.12 9.39 13.15
CA ALA A 145 -2.37 9.10 14.55
C ALA A 145 -1.65 10.10 15.45
N LYS A 146 -2.39 10.78 16.34
CA LYS A 146 -1.76 11.48 17.47
C LYS A 146 -1.81 10.59 18.69
N VAL A 147 -0.75 10.69 19.52
CA VAL A 147 -0.66 9.91 20.75
C VAL A 147 -0.95 10.83 21.94
N ILE A 148 -2.04 10.58 22.66
CA ILE A 148 -2.43 11.32 23.86
C ILE A 148 -2.37 10.36 25.05
N ASN A 149 -1.51 10.66 26.02
CA ASN A 149 -1.32 9.81 27.21
C ASN A 149 -1.02 8.33 26.86
N GLY A 150 -0.26 8.09 25.79
CA GLY A 150 0.09 6.76 25.32
C GLY A 150 -1.02 6.06 24.52
N VAL A 151 -2.15 6.72 24.25
CA VAL A 151 -3.24 6.17 23.44
C VAL A 151 -3.21 6.79 22.05
N PRO A 152 -3.09 5.99 20.97
CA PRO A 152 -3.18 6.49 19.60
C PRO A 152 -4.63 6.82 19.25
N ILE A 153 -4.84 8.00 18.70
CA ILE A 153 -6.15 8.50 18.24
C ILE A 153 -6.03 8.81 16.76
N ALA A 154 -6.88 8.20 15.94
CA ALA A 154 -6.92 8.44 14.51
C ALA A 154 -7.52 9.81 14.19
N GLU A 155 -6.88 10.52 13.28
CA GLU A 155 -7.41 11.71 12.61
C GLU A 155 -7.43 11.47 11.10
N TYR A 156 -8.46 11.97 10.44
CA TYR A 156 -8.68 11.82 9.00
C TYR A 156 -8.67 13.20 8.35
N HIS A 157 -7.73 13.40 7.43
CA HIS A 157 -7.53 14.69 6.78
C HIS A 157 -7.77 14.58 5.28
N THR A 158 -8.57 15.47 4.73
CA THR A 158 -8.75 15.61 3.28
C THR A 158 -7.60 16.38 2.66
N LEU A 159 -7.34 16.16 1.36
CA LEU A 159 -6.20 16.76 0.66
C LEU A 159 -6.58 17.95 -0.23
N ARG A 160 -7.86 18.12 -0.56
CA ARG A 160 -8.35 19.07 -1.58
C ARG A 160 -7.92 20.52 -1.31
N ASP A 161 -8.05 20.97 -0.07
CA ASP A 161 -7.79 22.36 0.30
C ASP A 161 -6.43 22.56 1.01
N LYS A 162 -5.50 21.64 0.76
CA LYS A 162 -4.18 21.66 1.39
C LYS A 162 -3.11 22.20 0.45
N SER A 163 -2.12 22.91 1.00
CA SER A 163 -0.90 23.26 0.25
C SER A 163 -0.05 21.99 0.01
N ASP A 164 0.90 22.09 -0.92
CA ASP A 164 1.87 21.02 -1.19
C ASP A 164 2.60 20.57 0.08
N GLU A 165 3.03 21.55 0.89
CA GLU A 165 3.71 21.29 2.15
C GLU A 165 2.81 20.56 3.14
N GLN A 166 1.53 20.97 3.25
CA GLN A 166 0.56 20.30 4.13
C GLN A 166 0.27 18.87 3.67
N ILE A 167 0.10 18.63 2.36
CA ILE A 167 -0.09 17.28 1.81
C ILE A 167 1.14 16.43 2.12
N ARG A 168 2.34 16.94 1.86
CA ARG A 168 3.59 16.24 2.16
C ARG A 168 3.69 15.89 3.65
N LYS A 169 3.44 16.83 4.55
CA LYS A 169 3.46 16.58 6.00
C LYS A 169 2.44 15.51 6.42
N LEU A 170 1.23 15.55 5.89
CA LEU A 170 0.21 14.52 6.17
C LEU A 170 0.64 13.13 5.71
N LEU A 171 1.22 13.01 4.51
CA LEU A 171 1.72 11.74 3.99
C LEU A 171 2.90 11.22 4.82
N LEU A 172 3.84 12.10 5.21
CA LEU A 172 4.95 11.76 6.09
C LEU A 172 4.47 11.34 7.48
N ALA A 173 3.45 11.99 8.02
CA ALA A 173 2.84 11.62 9.30
C ALA A 173 2.14 10.27 9.20
N SER A 174 1.35 10.07 8.12
CA SER A 174 0.65 8.81 7.86
C SER A 174 1.58 7.61 7.72
N SER A 175 2.82 7.83 7.26
CA SER A 175 3.85 6.80 7.10
C SER A 175 4.92 6.80 8.20
N ALA A 176 4.69 7.53 9.30
CA ALA A 176 5.61 7.64 10.44
C ALA A 176 5.56 6.41 11.33
N LEU A 177 5.93 5.25 10.77
CA LEU A 177 5.96 3.98 11.51
C LEU A 177 6.88 4.11 12.72
N PRO A 178 6.37 3.87 13.94
CA PRO A 178 7.20 3.92 15.16
C PRO A 178 8.44 3.06 15.03
N VAL A 179 9.53 3.50 15.65
CA VAL A 179 10.87 2.89 15.58
C VAL A 179 11.57 3.12 14.24
N ILE A 180 10.87 2.99 13.12
CA ILE A 180 11.46 3.18 11.78
C ILE A 180 11.70 4.68 11.52
N TYR A 181 10.67 5.51 11.70
CA TYR A 181 10.76 6.95 11.43
C TYR A 181 10.41 7.79 12.65
N ASP A 182 10.94 9.01 12.70
CA ASP A 182 10.55 10.01 13.67
C ASP A 182 9.05 10.33 13.63
N ALA A 183 8.50 10.86 14.71
CA ALA A 183 7.18 11.50 14.65
C ALA A 183 7.24 12.76 13.78
N VAL A 184 6.11 13.16 13.23
CA VAL A 184 5.97 14.41 12.46
C VAL A 184 5.25 15.45 13.30
N GLU A 185 5.90 16.58 13.51
CA GLU A 185 5.28 17.72 14.21
C GLU A 185 4.42 18.54 13.23
N MET A 186 3.17 18.78 13.63
CA MET A 186 2.29 19.73 12.97
C MET A 186 1.53 20.51 14.05
N ASP A 187 1.65 21.83 14.01
CA ASP A 187 1.00 22.75 14.93
C ASP A 187 1.25 22.42 16.43
N GLY A 188 2.48 22.01 16.75
CA GLY A 188 2.89 21.63 18.11
C GLY A 188 2.42 20.26 18.59
N ILE A 189 1.82 19.46 17.70
CA ILE A 189 1.36 18.09 17.97
C ILE A 189 2.23 17.11 17.22
N MET A 190 2.65 16.04 17.90
CA MET A 190 3.42 14.95 17.31
C MET A 190 2.50 13.87 16.75
N TYR A 191 2.65 13.57 15.46
CA TYR A 191 1.88 12.57 14.75
C TYR A 191 2.72 11.37 14.33
N ARG A 192 2.08 10.23 14.31
CA ARG A 192 2.62 8.92 13.94
C ARG A 192 1.82 8.30 12.81
N ASP A 193 2.32 7.15 12.33
CA ASP A 193 1.64 6.33 11.31
C ASP A 193 0.18 6.08 11.67
N GLY A 194 -0.71 6.37 10.73
CA GLY A 194 -2.15 6.20 10.91
C GLY A 194 -2.55 4.77 11.26
N GLY A 195 -1.76 3.80 10.79
CA GLY A 195 -2.02 2.38 11.01
C GLY A 195 -1.99 1.92 12.46
N ILE A 196 -1.33 2.68 13.37
CA ILE A 196 -1.35 2.36 14.80
C ILE A 196 -2.67 2.72 15.48
N ALA A 197 -3.49 3.58 14.86
CA ALA A 197 -4.79 3.99 15.38
C ALA A 197 -5.95 3.43 14.55
N ASP A 198 -5.86 3.52 13.23
CA ASP A 198 -6.83 2.95 12.29
C ASP A 198 -6.15 2.55 10.98
N ASN A 199 -5.79 1.28 10.89
CA ASN A 199 -5.11 0.73 9.72
C ASN A 199 -6.05 0.48 8.51
N VAL A 200 -7.36 0.47 8.73
CA VAL A 200 -8.38 0.20 7.71
C VAL A 200 -9.48 1.26 7.79
N PRO A 201 -9.20 2.49 7.32
CA PRO A 201 -9.99 3.67 7.62
C PRO A 201 -11.32 3.71 6.85
N VAL A 202 -12.28 2.89 7.25
CA VAL A 202 -13.65 2.92 6.69
C VAL A 202 -14.44 4.11 7.23
N LYS A 203 -14.13 4.52 8.47
CA LYS A 203 -14.89 5.56 9.20
C LYS A 203 -15.09 6.86 8.43
N PRO A 204 -14.07 7.52 7.84
CA PRO A 204 -14.28 8.79 7.15
C PRO A 204 -15.20 8.66 5.91
N LEU A 205 -15.20 7.50 5.26
CA LEU A 205 -16.08 7.24 4.13
C LEU A 205 -17.53 6.99 4.58
N ARG A 206 -17.71 6.33 5.72
CA ARG A 206 -19.01 6.12 6.36
C ARG A 206 -19.58 7.45 6.84
N ASP A 207 -18.78 8.29 7.48
CA ASP A 207 -19.16 9.63 7.92
C ASP A 207 -19.58 10.53 6.75
N ARG A 208 -19.02 10.30 5.55
CA ARG A 208 -19.44 10.93 4.29
C ARG A 208 -20.80 10.41 3.78
N GLY A 209 -21.34 9.37 4.36
CA GLY A 209 -22.64 8.78 3.98
C GLY A 209 -22.54 7.64 2.97
N LEU A 210 -21.34 7.18 2.62
CA LEU A 210 -21.18 6.02 1.76
C LEU A 210 -21.63 4.73 2.46
N LYS A 211 -22.19 3.81 1.69
CA LYS A 211 -22.75 2.55 2.16
C LYS A 211 -22.09 1.32 1.55
N ASN A 212 -21.31 1.49 0.49
CA ASN A 212 -20.64 0.40 -0.18
C ASN A 212 -19.13 0.63 -0.12
N PHE A 213 -18.36 -0.39 0.24
CA PHE A 213 -16.92 -0.25 0.47
C PHE A 213 -16.13 -1.37 -0.21
N TYR A 214 -15.15 -0.98 -1.03
CA TYR A 214 -14.02 -1.84 -1.42
C TYR A 214 -12.96 -1.69 -0.35
N VAL A 215 -12.64 -2.76 0.37
CA VAL A 215 -11.68 -2.72 1.47
C VAL A 215 -10.49 -3.60 1.12
N LEU A 216 -9.35 -2.98 0.80
CA LEU A 216 -8.11 -3.67 0.48
C LEU A 216 -7.25 -3.83 1.74
N ARG A 217 -7.10 -5.07 2.21
CA ARG A 217 -6.28 -5.42 3.38
C ARG A 217 -5.12 -6.32 3.00
N HIS A 218 -4.00 -6.16 3.68
CA HIS A 218 -2.79 -6.96 3.48
C HIS A 218 -2.67 -8.18 4.39
N SER A 219 -3.60 -8.35 5.36
CA SER A 219 -3.61 -9.50 6.25
C SER A 219 -4.22 -10.71 5.56
N GLU A 220 -3.74 -11.89 5.93
CA GLU A 220 -4.33 -13.15 5.50
C GLU A 220 -5.82 -13.27 5.78
N GLY A 221 -6.47 -14.13 5.04
CA GLY A 221 -7.87 -14.48 5.22
C GLY A 221 -8.63 -14.54 3.92
N LYS A 222 -9.89 -14.94 4.01
CA LYS A 222 -10.73 -15.07 2.83
C LYS A 222 -11.22 -13.72 2.33
N VAL A 223 -11.35 -13.62 1.01
CA VAL A 223 -12.17 -12.59 0.36
C VAL A 223 -13.61 -12.77 0.84
N SER A 224 -14.27 -11.69 1.16
CA SER A 224 -15.65 -11.75 1.61
C SER A 224 -16.52 -10.68 0.99
N PHE A 225 -17.76 -11.06 0.67
CA PHE A 225 -18.82 -10.19 0.22
C PHE A 225 -19.85 -10.12 1.36
N THR A 226 -19.81 -9.06 2.14
CA THR A 226 -20.66 -8.91 3.32
C THR A 226 -21.74 -7.86 3.07
N GLU A 227 -22.95 -8.15 3.49
CA GLU A 227 -24.05 -7.19 3.56
C GLU A 227 -24.48 -7.06 5.02
N SER A 228 -24.40 -5.84 5.54
CA SER A 228 -24.92 -5.54 6.87
C SER A 228 -26.37 -5.13 6.75
N ALA A 229 -27.27 -6.02 7.16
CA ALA A 229 -28.70 -5.74 7.17
C ALA A 229 -29.06 -4.59 8.15
N GLU A 230 -28.29 -4.43 9.22
CA GLU A 230 -28.54 -3.41 10.26
C GLU A 230 -28.22 -1.98 9.75
N HIS A 231 -27.20 -1.82 8.92
CA HIS A 231 -26.75 -0.50 8.43
C HIS A 231 -27.00 -0.29 6.94
N GLY A 232 -27.49 -1.30 6.23
CA GLY A 232 -27.64 -1.28 4.77
C GLY A 232 -26.31 -1.08 4.05
N GLU A 233 -25.21 -1.53 4.65
CA GLU A 233 -23.85 -1.41 4.13
C GLU A 233 -23.46 -2.68 3.36
N GLN A 234 -22.67 -2.50 2.30
CA GLN A 234 -22.04 -3.60 1.57
C GLN A 234 -20.53 -3.43 1.64
N GLU A 235 -19.83 -4.49 1.99
CA GLU A 235 -18.38 -4.52 2.02
C GLU A 235 -17.87 -5.66 1.13
N LEU A 236 -17.01 -5.32 0.19
CA LEU A 236 -16.17 -6.28 -0.52
C LEU A 236 -14.77 -6.20 0.08
N LEU A 237 -14.47 -7.16 0.93
CA LEU A 237 -13.16 -7.30 1.55
C LEU A 237 -12.22 -8.06 0.61
N ILE A 238 -11.22 -7.34 0.10
CA ILE A 238 -10.20 -7.84 -0.83
C ILE A 238 -8.93 -8.12 -0.04
N ARG A 239 -8.43 -9.33 -0.16
CA ARG A 239 -7.22 -9.80 0.51
C ARG A 239 -6.36 -10.61 -0.45
N PRO A 240 -5.05 -10.67 -0.23
CA PRO A 240 -4.19 -11.56 -0.99
C PRO A 240 -4.63 -13.02 -0.89
N SER A 241 -4.69 -13.71 -2.02
CA SER A 241 -4.99 -15.14 -2.09
C SER A 241 -3.89 -16.02 -1.48
N ARG A 242 -2.73 -15.44 -1.22
CA ARG A 242 -1.58 -16.04 -0.55
C ARG A 242 -0.93 -15.03 0.38
N GLU A 243 -0.24 -15.54 1.39
CA GLU A 243 0.58 -14.73 2.27
C GLU A 243 1.61 -13.90 1.46
N ILE A 244 1.70 -12.62 1.76
CA ILE A 244 2.62 -11.67 1.12
C ILE A 244 3.67 -11.14 2.10
N GLY A 245 3.91 -11.91 3.15
CA GLY A 245 4.91 -11.66 4.18
C GLY A 245 4.38 -11.05 5.46
N ASP A 246 5.14 -11.22 6.52
CA ASP A 246 4.92 -10.66 7.86
C ASP A 246 5.42 -9.20 7.95
N PHE A 247 5.92 -8.79 9.11
CA PHE A 247 6.53 -7.47 9.28
C PHE A 247 7.86 -7.37 8.50
N LEU A 248 8.75 -8.35 8.67
CA LEU A 248 10.09 -8.33 8.06
C LEU A 248 10.06 -8.67 6.58
N SER A 249 9.40 -9.77 6.23
CA SER A 249 9.32 -10.27 4.86
C SER A 249 8.24 -9.59 4.00
N GLY A 250 7.49 -8.66 4.59
CA GLY A 250 6.38 -8.00 3.94
C GLY A 250 6.37 -6.49 4.12
N THR A 251 6.20 -5.99 5.36
CA THR A 251 6.02 -4.56 5.61
C THR A 251 7.27 -3.74 5.30
N VAL A 252 8.44 -4.22 5.69
CA VAL A 252 9.73 -3.53 5.43
C VAL A 252 10.47 -4.08 4.22
N ASP A 253 9.91 -5.05 3.53
CA ASP A 253 10.50 -5.64 2.34
C ASP A 253 10.04 -4.91 1.07
N PHE A 254 10.94 -4.09 0.53
CA PHE A 254 10.83 -3.38 -0.74
C PHE A 254 11.74 -4.00 -1.81
N SER A 255 12.08 -5.29 -1.70
CA SER A 255 12.86 -5.97 -2.73
C SER A 255 12.09 -6.03 -4.04
N HIS A 256 12.78 -5.72 -5.14
CA HIS A 256 12.17 -5.64 -6.48
C HIS A 256 11.41 -6.93 -6.85
N LYS A 257 11.98 -8.08 -6.56
CA LYS A 257 11.36 -9.39 -6.80
C LYS A 257 10.00 -9.53 -6.09
N ASN A 258 9.93 -9.17 -4.82
CA ASN A 258 8.70 -9.30 -4.04
C ASN A 258 7.68 -8.22 -4.41
N ILE A 259 8.13 -7.03 -4.79
CA ILE A 259 7.26 -5.98 -5.36
C ILE A 259 6.57 -6.50 -6.62
N LEU A 260 7.32 -7.00 -7.60
CA LEU A 260 6.76 -7.52 -8.85
C LEU A 260 5.77 -8.67 -8.61
N TYR A 261 6.12 -9.60 -7.72
CA TYR A 261 5.22 -10.68 -7.34
C TYR A 261 3.92 -10.16 -6.72
N ARG A 262 4.00 -9.21 -5.77
CA ARG A 262 2.83 -8.64 -5.09
C ARG A 262 1.92 -7.88 -6.06
N ILE A 263 2.49 -7.11 -6.99
CA ILE A 263 1.71 -6.43 -8.04
C ILE A 263 1.00 -7.46 -8.91
N ALA A 264 1.69 -8.48 -9.40
CA ALA A 264 1.11 -9.52 -10.22
C ALA A 264 0.01 -10.29 -9.48
N LEU A 265 0.24 -10.67 -8.22
CA LEU A 265 -0.77 -11.35 -7.40
C LEU A 265 -2.02 -10.48 -7.23
N GLY A 266 -1.83 -9.21 -6.87
CA GLY A 266 -2.96 -8.27 -6.71
C GLY A 266 -3.77 -8.08 -7.98
N TYR A 267 -3.11 -8.05 -9.14
CA TYR A 267 -3.79 -7.93 -10.42
C TYR A 267 -4.66 -9.16 -10.74
N TYR A 268 -4.11 -10.37 -10.64
CA TYR A 268 -4.88 -11.58 -10.93
C TYR A 268 -5.96 -11.86 -9.88
N ASP A 269 -5.69 -11.60 -8.61
CA ASP A 269 -6.72 -11.68 -7.54
C ASP A 269 -7.85 -10.69 -7.82
N GLY A 270 -7.52 -9.46 -8.19
CA GLY A 270 -8.49 -8.42 -8.55
C GLY A 270 -9.38 -8.87 -9.69
N LEU A 271 -8.82 -9.41 -10.78
CA LEU A 271 -9.58 -9.93 -11.90
C LEU A 271 -10.58 -11.02 -11.46
N ALA A 272 -10.13 -11.98 -10.64
CA ALA A 272 -10.99 -13.07 -10.15
C ALA A 272 -12.12 -12.55 -9.26
N ILE A 273 -11.80 -11.66 -8.31
CA ILE A 273 -12.75 -11.12 -7.33
C ILE A 273 -13.82 -10.26 -8.02
N PHE A 274 -13.42 -9.35 -8.91
CA PHE A 274 -14.36 -8.46 -9.58
C PHE A 274 -15.20 -9.20 -10.65
N ALA A 275 -14.68 -10.28 -11.24
CA ALA A 275 -15.49 -11.15 -12.07
C ALA A 275 -16.61 -11.80 -11.26
N GLU A 276 -16.33 -12.29 -10.05
CA GLU A 276 -17.35 -12.85 -9.17
C GLU A 276 -18.33 -11.77 -8.67
N GLN A 277 -17.86 -10.56 -8.34
CA GLN A 277 -18.75 -9.45 -8.00
C GLN A 277 -19.75 -9.17 -9.13
N LYS A 278 -19.28 -9.08 -10.38
CA LYS A 278 -20.16 -8.86 -11.55
C LYS A 278 -21.22 -9.97 -11.71
N ARG A 279 -20.83 -11.23 -11.47
CA ARG A 279 -21.79 -12.35 -11.51
C ARG A 279 -22.89 -12.19 -10.46
N ARG A 280 -22.52 -11.85 -9.22
CA ARG A 280 -23.49 -11.60 -8.11
C ARG A 280 -24.41 -10.43 -8.42
N GLU A 281 -23.88 -9.34 -8.97
CA GLU A 281 -24.67 -8.17 -9.38
C GLU A 281 -25.66 -8.49 -10.52
N GLN A 282 -25.37 -9.50 -11.33
CA GLN A 282 -26.28 -10.03 -12.36
C GLN A 282 -27.32 -11.01 -11.81
N GLY A 283 -27.38 -11.21 -10.50
CA GLY A 283 -28.30 -12.14 -9.84
C GLY A 283 -27.93 -13.60 -9.97
N GLN A 284 -26.68 -13.90 -10.37
CA GLN A 284 -26.20 -15.28 -10.40
C GLN A 284 -25.86 -15.73 -8.96
N PRO A 285 -26.07 -17.02 -8.62
CA PRO A 285 -25.72 -17.53 -7.31
C PRO A 285 -24.23 -17.38 -7.04
N ALA A 286 -23.87 -17.11 -5.78
CA ALA A 286 -22.47 -17.08 -5.36
C ALA A 286 -21.78 -18.41 -5.64
N ASP A 287 -20.57 -18.34 -6.17
CA ASP A 287 -19.74 -19.51 -6.47
C ASP A 287 -18.38 -19.37 -5.79
N ASP A 288 -18.40 -19.56 -4.48
CA ASP A 288 -17.21 -19.41 -3.64
C ASP A 288 -16.14 -20.46 -3.98
N ILE A 289 -16.55 -21.65 -4.41
CA ILE A 289 -15.62 -22.71 -4.83
C ILE A 289 -14.87 -22.28 -6.09
N GLN A 290 -15.60 -21.78 -7.10
CA GLN A 290 -14.97 -21.33 -8.32
C GLN A 290 -14.08 -20.08 -8.07
N LEU A 291 -14.47 -19.22 -7.15
CA LEU A 291 -13.64 -18.08 -6.75
C LEU A 291 -12.32 -18.57 -6.10
N GLU A 292 -12.38 -19.53 -5.17
CA GLU A 292 -11.17 -20.10 -4.55
C GLU A 292 -10.25 -20.77 -5.58
N ILE A 293 -10.80 -21.48 -6.58
CA ILE A 293 -10.03 -22.07 -7.67
C ILE A 293 -9.30 -20.95 -8.44
N ARG A 294 -10.00 -19.90 -8.85
CA ARG A 294 -9.42 -18.77 -9.60
C ARG A 294 -8.35 -18.05 -8.79
N LEU A 295 -8.54 -17.88 -7.48
CA LEU A 295 -7.53 -17.29 -6.59
C LEU A 295 -6.29 -18.18 -6.45
N ALA A 296 -6.45 -19.50 -6.48
CA ALA A 296 -5.31 -20.41 -6.53
C ALA A 296 -4.55 -20.32 -7.89
N GLU A 297 -5.29 -20.16 -9.00
CA GLU A 297 -4.72 -19.91 -10.32
C GLU A 297 -3.99 -18.56 -10.38
N SER A 298 -4.54 -17.51 -9.75
CA SER A 298 -3.92 -16.18 -9.64
C SER A 298 -2.51 -16.26 -9.09
N HIS A 299 -2.30 -17.05 -8.05
CA HIS A 299 -0.97 -17.28 -7.48
C HIS A 299 0.00 -17.91 -8.49
N GLN A 300 -0.44 -18.92 -9.23
CA GLN A 300 0.42 -19.57 -10.24
C GLN A 300 0.76 -18.60 -11.38
N MET A 301 -0.20 -17.78 -11.82
CA MET A 301 0.02 -16.76 -12.83
C MET A 301 1.02 -15.69 -12.36
N ALA A 302 0.90 -15.23 -11.10
CA ALA A 302 1.82 -14.26 -10.51
C ALA A 302 3.25 -14.81 -10.42
N LEU A 303 3.42 -16.07 -10.02
CA LEU A 303 4.72 -16.73 -10.00
C LEU A 303 5.32 -16.87 -11.41
N ALA A 304 4.52 -17.23 -12.40
CA ALA A 304 4.96 -17.35 -13.79
C ALA A 304 5.41 -16.01 -14.37
N GLN A 305 4.63 -14.95 -14.11
CA GLN A 305 4.96 -13.59 -14.52
C GLN A 305 6.26 -13.10 -13.87
N ASN A 306 6.44 -13.32 -12.56
CA ASN A 306 7.64 -12.93 -11.83
C ASN A 306 8.88 -13.62 -12.40
N ARG A 307 8.84 -14.95 -12.63
CA ARG A 307 9.93 -15.70 -13.27
C ARG A 307 10.27 -15.18 -14.67
N ARG A 308 9.25 -14.79 -15.45
CA ARG A 308 9.47 -14.24 -16.79
C ARG A 308 10.20 -12.90 -16.71
N SER A 309 9.84 -12.04 -15.76
CA SER A 309 10.50 -10.75 -15.53
C SER A 309 11.96 -10.95 -15.11
N GLU A 310 12.24 -11.87 -14.18
CA GLU A 310 13.59 -12.22 -13.76
C GLU A 310 14.46 -12.71 -14.96
N LEU A 311 13.92 -13.59 -15.79
CA LEU A 311 14.63 -14.10 -16.96
C LEU A 311 14.89 -12.98 -17.99
N SER A 312 13.94 -12.07 -18.22
CA SER A 312 14.13 -10.93 -19.11
C SER A 312 15.25 -10.03 -18.62
N GLN A 313 15.27 -9.71 -17.33
CA GLN A 313 16.34 -8.91 -16.72
C GLN A 313 17.70 -9.57 -16.86
N MET A 314 17.80 -10.87 -16.58
CA MET A 314 19.06 -11.63 -16.74
C MET A 314 19.55 -11.61 -18.19
N VAL A 315 18.66 -11.68 -19.17
CA VAL A 315 19.01 -11.60 -20.60
C VAL A 315 19.51 -10.20 -20.94
N GLU A 316 18.84 -9.15 -20.47
CA GLU A 316 19.27 -7.76 -20.70
C GLU A 316 20.64 -7.48 -20.08
N GLU A 317 20.89 -7.94 -18.85
CA GLU A 317 22.19 -7.82 -18.17
C GLU A 317 23.29 -8.55 -18.95
N HIS A 318 23.02 -9.77 -19.44
CA HIS A 318 23.98 -10.52 -20.27
C HIS A 318 24.26 -9.82 -21.60
N LEU A 319 23.23 -9.29 -22.28
CA LEU A 319 23.41 -8.54 -23.53
C LEU A 319 24.20 -7.25 -23.31
N ALA A 320 23.96 -6.55 -22.19
CA ALA A 320 24.75 -5.36 -21.83
C ALA A 320 26.22 -5.69 -21.54
N ASP A 321 26.50 -6.85 -20.96
CA ASP A 321 27.89 -7.33 -20.79
C ASP A 321 28.56 -7.69 -22.13
N PHE A 322 27.85 -8.32 -23.04
CA PHE A 322 28.40 -8.62 -24.39
C PHE A 322 28.73 -7.35 -25.17
N SER A 323 27.91 -6.30 -25.07
CA SER A 323 28.16 -5.02 -25.77
C SER A 323 29.47 -4.32 -25.31
N LYS A 324 29.92 -4.58 -24.08
CA LYS A 324 31.22 -4.06 -23.61
C LYS A 324 32.43 -4.70 -24.31
N TYR A 325 32.26 -5.87 -24.92
CA TYR A 325 33.34 -6.60 -25.60
C TYR A 325 33.34 -6.37 -27.12
N GLU A 326 32.30 -5.80 -27.73
CA GLU A 326 32.28 -5.49 -29.17
C GLU A 326 33.35 -4.45 -29.58
N HIS A 327 33.79 -3.58 -28.65
CA HIS A 327 34.86 -2.61 -28.89
C HIS A 327 36.29 -3.18 -28.84
N TYR A 328 36.48 -4.49 -28.64
CA TYR A 328 37.80 -5.12 -28.63
C TYR A 328 38.13 -5.77 -29.96
N TYR A 329 37.28 -5.72 -30.98
CA TYR A 329 37.48 -6.34 -32.29
C TYR A 329 37.52 -5.33 -33.46
N ASP A 330 37.47 -4.03 -33.18
CA ASP A 330 37.81 -2.95 -34.11
C ASP A 330 39.21 -2.39 -33.78
#